data_7cb00455a0f987cded123beb750c0469
#
_entry.id   7cb00455a0f987cded123beb750c0469
#
_cell.length_a   1.000
_cell.length_b   1.000
_cell.length_c   1.000
_cell.angle_alpha   90.00
_cell.angle_beta   90.00
_cell.angle_gamma   90.00
#
_symmetry.space_group_name_H-M   'P 1'
#
loop_
_entity.id
_entity.type
_entity.pdbx_description
1 polymer ?
#
loop_
_entity_poly.entity_id
_entity_poly.type
_entity_poly.pdbx_seq_one_letter_code
_entity_poly.pdbx_strand_id
1 'polypeptide(L)'
;MTTAASRFAPSTSPPSVHCRPVATPAELSVHLRIRERVFVDEQGIFTGSDRDERDADAATIHVLGFCDGEIAGTVRLYALEEAGIWRGDRLAVLPAYRAHHVAAPLVRFAVRTAGERGGRMMRAHVQVANVRFFRRLGWIALGEPADYLGRPHQDMVIDLGV
;
A
#
# COMPACT_ATOMS: atom_id res chain seq x y z
N MET A 1 -39.40 -24.42 -31.42
CA MET A 1 -39.00 -24.14 -30.02
C MET A 1 -37.62 -23.47 -30.06
N THR A 2 -37.60 -22.16 -29.95
CA THR A 2 -36.40 -21.38 -30.02
C THR A 2 -35.92 -21.09 -28.61
N THR A 3 -34.85 -21.74 -28.20
CA THR A 3 -34.23 -21.51 -26.89
C THR A 3 -33.47 -20.18 -26.94
N ALA A 4 -33.98 -19.17 -26.26
CA ALA A 4 -33.27 -17.91 -26.08
C ALA A 4 -32.10 -18.13 -25.13
N ALA A 5 -30.87 -18.17 -25.68
CA ALA A 5 -29.67 -18.11 -24.85
C ALA A 5 -29.56 -16.71 -24.26
N SER A 6 -29.81 -16.64 -22.96
CA SER A 6 -29.55 -15.43 -22.17
C SER A 6 -28.05 -15.13 -22.20
N ARG A 7 -27.67 -14.14 -23.02
CA ARG A 7 -26.32 -13.60 -23.00
C ARG A 7 -26.19 -12.71 -21.75
N PHE A 8 -25.64 -13.27 -20.69
CA PHE A 8 -25.12 -12.44 -19.61
C PHE A 8 -23.98 -11.59 -20.20
N ALA A 9 -24.25 -10.33 -20.43
CA ALA A 9 -23.18 -9.38 -20.72
C ALA A 9 -22.29 -9.27 -19.47
N PRO A 10 -20.95 -9.36 -19.59
CA PRO A 10 -20.09 -9.13 -18.43
C PRO A 10 -20.34 -7.72 -17.91
N SER A 11 -20.42 -7.60 -16.59
CA SER A 11 -20.57 -6.31 -15.95
C SER A 11 -19.42 -5.40 -16.37
N THR A 12 -19.73 -4.25 -17.00
CA THR A 12 -18.73 -3.26 -17.44
C THR A 12 -18.38 -2.26 -16.35
N SER A 13 -18.87 -2.48 -15.11
CA SER A 13 -18.53 -1.63 -13.98
C SER A 13 -17.05 -1.75 -13.63
N PRO A 14 -16.35 -0.63 -13.35
CA PRO A 14 -14.98 -0.68 -12.86
C PRO A 14 -14.92 -1.46 -11.53
N PRO A 15 -13.79 -2.14 -11.24
CA PRO A 15 -13.62 -2.84 -9.97
C PRO A 15 -13.81 -1.88 -8.78
N SER A 16 -14.52 -2.34 -7.76
CA SER A 16 -14.67 -1.59 -6.51
C SER A 16 -13.48 -1.85 -5.60
N VAL A 17 -12.76 -0.80 -5.20
CA VAL A 17 -11.64 -0.88 -4.28
C VAL A 17 -12.04 -0.29 -2.94
N HIS A 18 -11.78 -1.04 -1.88
CA HIS A 18 -12.07 -0.66 -0.50
C HIS A 18 -10.84 -0.95 0.37
N CYS A 19 -10.51 -0.04 1.29
CA CYS A 19 -9.38 -0.18 2.21
C CYS A 19 -9.86 -0.08 3.65
N ARG A 20 -9.30 -0.90 4.51
CA ARG A 20 -9.51 -0.82 5.97
C ARG A 20 -8.34 -1.42 6.73
N PRO A 21 -8.16 -1.06 8.02
CA PRO A 21 -7.18 -1.73 8.86
C PRO A 21 -7.51 -3.21 9.04
N VAL A 22 -6.46 -3.99 9.29
CA VAL A 22 -6.57 -5.39 9.73
C VAL A 22 -7.41 -5.47 10.99
N ALA A 23 -8.38 -6.39 11.02
CA ALA A 23 -9.32 -6.56 12.13
C ALA A 23 -9.06 -7.81 12.97
N THR A 24 -8.38 -8.82 12.44
CA THR A 24 -8.17 -10.12 13.08
C THR A 24 -6.73 -10.59 12.92
N PRO A 25 -6.24 -11.50 13.80
CA PRO A 25 -4.93 -12.14 13.61
C PRO A 25 -4.81 -12.89 12.26
N ALA A 26 -5.89 -13.48 11.79
CA ALA A 26 -5.91 -14.16 10.48
C ALA A 26 -5.67 -13.15 9.33
N GLU A 27 -6.27 -11.98 9.41
CA GLU A 27 -6.05 -10.91 8.43
C GLU A 27 -4.63 -10.36 8.49
N LEU A 28 -4.05 -10.22 9.68
CA LEU A 28 -2.65 -9.83 9.81
C LEU A 28 -1.74 -10.87 9.14
N SER A 29 -2.02 -12.14 9.30
CA SER A 29 -1.27 -13.21 8.63
C SER A 29 -1.35 -13.10 7.11
N VAL A 30 -2.52 -12.76 6.57
CA VAL A 30 -2.70 -12.52 5.13
C VAL A 30 -1.91 -11.29 4.67
N HIS A 31 -1.96 -10.21 5.42
CA HIS A 31 -1.18 -8.99 5.16
C HIS A 31 0.32 -9.30 5.04
N LEU A 32 0.86 -10.05 6.00
CA LEU A 32 2.27 -10.44 6.01
C LEU A 32 2.63 -11.37 4.84
N ARG A 33 1.75 -12.29 4.47
CA ARG A 33 1.99 -13.20 3.32
C ARG A 33 1.99 -12.47 1.98
N ILE A 34 1.13 -11.47 1.80
CA ILE A 34 1.13 -10.65 0.57
C ILE A 34 2.46 -9.91 0.45
N ARG A 35 2.96 -9.34 1.53
CA ARG A 35 4.25 -8.65 1.56
C ARG A 35 5.39 -9.60 1.22
N GLU A 36 5.40 -10.78 1.82
CA GLU A 36 6.41 -11.80 1.51
C GLU A 36 6.39 -12.18 0.03
N ARG A 37 5.21 -12.42 -0.53
CA ARG A 37 5.07 -12.75 -1.94
C ARG A 37 5.61 -11.66 -2.87
N VAL A 38 5.35 -10.39 -2.56
CA VAL A 38 5.78 -9.27 -3.41
C VAL A 38 7.24 -8.91 -3.16
N PHE A 39 7.65 -8.72 -1.91
CA PHE A 39 8.98 -8.18 -1.59
C PHE A 39 10.07 -9.25 -1.50
N VAL A 40 9.75 -10.46 -1.11
CA VAL A 40 10.70 -11.56 -1.02
C VAL A 40 10.71 -12.38 -2.31
N ASP A 41 9.58 -12.98 -2.67
CA ASP A 41 9.50 -13.95 -3.76
C ASP A 41 9.59 -13.29 -5.13
N GLU A 42 8.86 -12.19 -5.36
CA GLU A 42 8.80 -11.53 -6.66
C GLU A 42 9.96 -10.55 -6.87
N GLN A 43 10.19 -9.64 -5.93
CA GLN A 43 11.19 -8.57 -6.10
C GLN A 43 12.55 -8.92 -5.54
N GLY A 44 12.65 -9.85 -4.58
CA GLY A 44 13.91 -10.21 -3.96
C GLY A 44 14.58 -9.07 -3.18
N ILE A 45 13.82 -8.05 -2.76
CA ILE A 45 14.35 -6.92 -1.98
C ILE A 45 14.74 -7.39 -0.58
N PHE A 46 13.95 -8.27 0.01
CA PHE A 46 14.23 -8.89 1.29
C PHE A 46 14.52 -10.38 1.11
N THR A 47 15.42 -10.91 1.92
CA THR A 47 15.73 -12.34 1.96
C THR A 47 14.98 -13.01 3.09
N GLY A 48 14.19 -14.03 2.78
CA GLY A 48 13.43 -14.83 3.74
C GLY A 48 12.18 -14.15 4.28
N SER A 49 12.27 -12.92 4.77
CA SER A 49 11.14 -12.16 5.32
C SER A 49 11.38 -10.66 5.19
N ASP A 50 10.29 -9.90 5.05
CA ASP A 50 10.31 -8.43 5.11
C ASP A 50 9.87 -7.88 6.48
N ARG A 51 9.63 -8.77 7.45
CA ARG A 51 9.16 -8.39 8.78
C ARG A 51 10.23 -7.67 9.57
N ASP A 52 9.82 -6.72 10.39
CA ASP A 52 10.68 -5.96 11.29
C ASP A 52 9.97 -5.70 12.64
N GLU A 53 10.61 -4.97 13.54
CA GLU A 53 10.07 -4.65 14.87
C GLU A 53 8.76 -3.85 14.82
N ARG A 54 8.52 -3.11 13.74
CA ARG A 54 7.27 -2.35 13.58
C ARG A 54 6.06 -3.26 13.47
N ASP A 55 6.24 -4.47 12.99
CA ASP A 55 5.12 -5.43 12.88
C ASP A 55 4.64 -5.94 14.22
N ALA A 56 5.50 -5.92 15.25
CA ALA A 56 5.13 -6.30 16.62
C ALA A 56 4.64 -5.11 17.45
N ASP A 57 4.79 -3.89 16.98
CA ASP A 57 4.34 -2.68 17.65
C ASP A 57 2.82 -2.51 17.48
N ALA A 58 2.10 -2.47 18.60
CA ALA A 58 0.65 -2.29 18.62
C ALA A 58 0.18 -0.95 18.02
N ALA A 59 1.05 0.06 17.98
CA ALA A 59 0.75 1.37 17.38
C ALA A 59 0.86 1.37 15.85
N THR A 60 1.48 0.36 15.26
CA THR A 60 1.58 0.23 13.80
C THR A 60 0.22 -0.12 13.21
N ILE A 61 -0.13 0.55 12.11
CA ILE A 61 -1.39 0.32 11.41
C ILE A 61 -1.11 -0.49 10.15
N HIS A 62 -1.67 -1.70 10.11
CA HIS A 62 -1.63 -2.58 8.95
C HIS A 62 -2.95 -2.45 8.19
N VAL A 63 -2.88 -2.09 6.91
CA VAL A 63 -4.07 -1.83 6.08
C VAL A 63 -4.15 -2.85 4.96
N LEU A 64 -5.35 -3.37 4.73
CA LEU A 64 -5.67 -4.23 3.59
C LEU A 64 -6.47 -3.45 2.55
N GLY A 65 -6.15 -3.68 1.29
CA GLY A 65 -6.93 -3.24 0.15
C GLY A 65 -7.71 -4.41 -0.43
N PHE A 66 -8.99 -4.19 -0.68
CA PHE A 66 -9.91 -5.18 -1.24
C PHE A 66 -10.32 -4.73 -2.65
N CYS A 67 -10.36 -5.66 -3.57
CA CYS A 67 -10.89 -5.45 -4.92
C CYS A 67 -12.06 -6.38 -5.12
N ASP A 68 -13.26 -5.83 -5.30
CA ASP A 68 -14.52 -6.59 -5.39
C ASP A 68 -14.69 -7.62 -4.25
N GLY A 69 -14.30 -7.23 -3.03
CA GLY A 69 -14.40 -8.07 -1.83
C GLY A 69 -13.23 -9.01 -1.60
N GLU A 70 -12.29 -9.13 -2.53
CA GLU A 70 -11.11 -9.99 -2.41
C GLU A 70 -9.90 -9.19 -1.94
N ILE A 71 -9.08 -9.77 -1.06
CA ILE A 71 -7.87 -9.11 -0.57
C ILE A 71 -6.86 -9.02 -1.69
N ALA A 72 -6.45 -7.79 -2.04
CA ALA A 72 -5.66 -7.50 -3.21
C ALA A 72 -4.30 -6.85 -2.91
N GLY A 73 -4.15 -6.21 -1.75
CA GLY A 73 -2.94 -5.47 -1.45
C GLY A 73 -2.83 -5.00 -0.02
N THR A 74 -1.70 -4.37 0.29
CA THR A 74 -1.32 -3.92 1.63
C THR A 74 -0.69 -2.54 1.60
N VAL A 75 -0.76 -1.85 2.73
CA VAL A 75 0.12 -0.75 3.11
C VAL A 75 0.27 -0.76 4.63
N ARG A 76 1.38 -0.26 5.12
CA ARG A 76 1.67 -0.13 6.55
C ARG A 76 2.02 1.31 6.86
N LEU A 77 1.60 1.82 8.01
CA LEU A 77 1.96 3.17 8.45
C LEU A 77 2.14 3.22 9.96
N TYR A 78 3.00 4.12 10.39
CA TYR A 78 3.31 4.34 11.81
C TYR A 78 3.90 5.73 12.04
N ALA A 79 3.71 6.24 13.26
CA ALA A 79 4.33 7.50 13.69
C ALA A 79 5.82 7.30 13.94
N LEU A 80 6.62 8.28 13.53
CA LEU A 80 8.05 8.34 13.85
C LEU A 80 8.27 9.07 15.20
N GLU A 81 9.50 9.03 15.70
CA GLU A 81 9.85 9.71 16.96
C GLU A 81 9.65 11.22 16.88
N GLU A 82 9.92 11.84 15.76
CA GLU A 82 9.64 13.26 15.52
C GLU A 82 8.14 13.49 15.48
N ALA A 83 7.65 14.35 16.39
CA ALA A 83 6.22 14.60 16.54
C ALA A 83 5.57 15.09 15.24
N GLY A 84 4.46 14.46 14.87
CA GLY A 84 3.70 14.79 13.66
C GLY A 84 4.25 14.20 12.38
N ILE A 85 5.36 13.46 12.43
CA ILE A 85 5.93 12.81 11.25
C ILE A 85 5.55 11.33 11.24
N TRP A 86 5.01 10.89 10.14
CA TRP A 86 4.61 9.49 9.92
C TRP A 86 5.42 8.88 8.79
N ARG A 87 5.54 7.56 8.81
CA ARG A 87 6.08 6.78 7.71
C ARG A 87 5.01 5.87 7.13
N GLY A 88 4.94 5.86 5.81
CA GLY A 88 4.22 4.85 5.08
C GLY A 88 5.21 3.93 4.36
N ASP A 89 4.98 2.63 4.42
CA ASP A 89 5.80 1.64 3.74
C ASP A 89 4.99 0.37 3.42
N ARG A 90 5.68 -0.64 2.91
CA ARG A 90 5.07 -1.95 2.62
C ARG A 90 3.82 -1.88 1.73
N LEU A 91 3.83 -0.94 0.79
CA LEU A 91 2.81 -0.90 -0.27
C LEU A 91 3.04 -2.07 -1.22
N ALA A 92 2.11 -2.98 -1.26
CA ALA A 92 2.19 -4.17 -2.11
C ALA A 92 0.83 -4.47 -2.70
N VAL A 93 0.78 -4.74 -4.00
CA VAL A 93 -0.43 -5.19 -4.71
C VAL A 93 -0.13 -6.52 -5.38
N LEU A 94 -0.98 -7.50 -5.16
CA LEU A 94 -0.84 -8.80 -5.81
C LEU A 94 -0.91 -8.66 -7.33
N PRO A 95 -0.10 -9.42 -8.08
CA PRO A 95 -0.04 -9.29 -9.55
C PRO A 95 -1.39 -9.32 -10.25
N ALA A 96 -2.31 -10.18 -9.79
CA ALA A 96 -3.64 -10.33 -10.38
C ALA A 96 -4.50 -9.05 -10.30
N TYR A 97 -4.17 -8.12 -9.39
CA TYR A 97 -4.97 -6.92 -9.14
C TYR A 97 -4.27 -5.62 -9.55
N ARG A 98 -3.06 -5.68 -10.11
CA ARG A 98 -2.30 -4.46 -10.47
C ARG A 98 -2.99 -3.61 -11.52
N ALA A 99 -3.71 -4.22 -12.44
CA ALA A 99 -4.49 -3.50 -13.45
C ALA A 99 -5.79 -2.87 -12.88
N HIS A 100 -6.14 -3.14 -11.64
CA HIS A 100 -7.39 -2.68 -11.02
C HIS A 100 -7.22 -1.44 -10.14
N HIS A 101 -6.08 -0.77 -10.23
CA HIS A 101 -5.82 0.51 -9.55
C HIS A 101 -5.99 0.46 -8.01
N VAL A 102 -5.49 -0.61 -7.38
CA VAL A 102 -5.59 -0.82 -5.93
C VAL A 102 -4.59 0.05 -5.16
N ALA A 103 -3.44 0.38 -5.75
CA ALA A 103 -2.36 1.09 -5.06
C ALA A 103 -2.75 2.51 -4.64
N ALA A 104 -3.39 3.29 -5.50
CA ALA A 104 -3.76 4.67 -5.18
C ALA A 104 -4.72 4.77 -3.99
N PRO A 105 -5.80 3.99 -3.89
CA PRO A 105 -6.65 3.96 -2.70
C PRO A 105 -5.90 3.59 -1.42
N LEU A 106 -4.96 2.63 -1.48
CA LEU A 106 -4.14 2.25 -0.33
C LEU A 106 -3.27 3.42 0.15
N VAL A 107 -2.59 4.11 -0.75
CA VAL A 107 -1.76 5.28 -0.40
C VAL A 107 -2.63 6.39 0.18
N ARG A 108 -3.76 6.71 -0.45
CA ARG A 108 -4.68 7.74 0.05
C ARG A 108 -5.25 7.40 1.41
N PHE A 109 -5.56 6.13 1.66
CA PHE A 109 -6.04 5.68 2.96
C PHE A 109 -4.98 5.89 4.04
N ALA A 110 -3.72 5.54 3.77
CA ALA A 110 -2.62 5.75 4.70
C ALA A 110 -2.42 7.24 5.02
N VAL A 111 -2.42 8.09 4.00
CA VAL A 111 -2.28 9.55 4.14
C VAL A 111 -3.41 10.14 5.00
N ARG A 112 -4.64 9.78 4.69
CA ARG A 112 -5.81 10.25 5.46
C ARG A 112 -5.76 9.78 6.90
N THR A 113 -5.45 8.51 7.13
CA THR A 113 -5.37 7.93 8.48
C THR A 113 -4.31 8.63 9.33
N ALA A 114 -3.13 8.88 8.79
CA ALA A 114 -2.07 9.61 9.50
C ALA A 114 -2.51 11.04 9.85
N GLY A 115 -3.16 11.74 8.93
CA GLY A 115 -3.70 13.08 9.16
C GLY A 115 -4.75 13.11 10.26
N GLU A 116 -5.70 12.17 10.25
CA GLU A 116 -6.74 12.02 11.28
C GLU A 116 -6.17 11.72 12.66
N ARG A 117 -4.98 11.16 12.73
CA ARG A 117 -4.26 10.86 13.96
C ARG A 117 -3.27 11.96 14.38
N GLY A 118 -3.39 13.15 13.82
CA GLY A 118 -2.59 14.31 14.19
C GLY A 118 -1.27 14.43 13.46
N GLY A 119 -1.03 13.61 12.45
CA GLY A 119 0.15 13.71 11.58
C GLY A 119 0.13 15.01 10.77
N ARG A 120 1.32 15.60 10.59
CA ARG A 120 1.52 16.79 9.76
C ARG A 120 2.18 16.46 8.44
N MET A 121 3.00 15.42 8.42
CA MET A 121 3.76 15.01 7.24
C MET A 121 3.92 13.49 7.23
N MET A 122 3.89 12.89 6.05
CA MET A 122 4.24 11.48 5.85
C MET A 122 5.45 11.38 4.95
N ARG A 123 6.36 10.49 5.30
CA ARG A 123 7.57 10.14 4.53
C ARG A 123 7.47 8.73 3.99
N ALA A 124 8.09 8.49 2.85
CA ALA A 124 8.22 7.17 2.26
C ALA A 124 9.52 7.04 1.47
N HIS A 125 10.10 5.84 1.49
CA HIS A 125 11.15 5.46 0.55
C HIS A 125 10.49 4.83 -0.67
N VAL A 126 10.50 5.52 -1.79
CA VAL A 126 9.78 5.12 -3.00
C VAL A 126 10.75 4.56 -4.03
N GLN A 127 10.50 3.35 -4.51
CA GLN A 127 11.28 2.82 -5.64
C GLN A 127 11.19 3.79 -6.82
N VAL A 128 12.32 4.06 -7.46
CA VAL A 128 12.40 5.09 -8.52
C VAL A 128 11.36 4.88 -9.62
N ALA A 129 11.07 3.63 -9.95
CA ALA A 129 10.03 3.29 -10.94
C ALA A 129 8.62 3.79 -10.55
N ASN A 130 8.36 4.05 -9.27
CA ASN A 130 7.05 4.47 -8.76
C ASN A 130 6.97 5.97 -8.43
N VAL A 131 8.04 6.73 -8.62
CA VAL A 131 8.08 8.16 -8.28
C VAL A 131 6.99 8.95 -9.01
N ARG A 132 6.80 8.68 -10.30
CA ARG A 132 5.77 9.33 -11.11
C ARG A 132 4.36 9.08 -10.57
N PHE A 133 4.08 7.87 -10.13
CA PHE A 133 2.81 7.49 -9.52
C PHE A 133 2.58 8.29 -8.23
N PHE A 134 3.58 8.36 -7.34
CA PHE A 134 3.47 9.12 -6.09
C PHE A 134 3.32 10.63 -6.34
N ARG A 135 4.03 11.18 -7.32
CA ARG A 135 3.86 12.60 -7.71
C ARG A 135 2.43 12.93 -8.12
N ARG A 136 1.78 12.03 -8.85
CA ARG A 136 0.36 12.22 -9.23
C ARG A 136 -0.57 12.24 -8.01
N LEU A 137 -0.17 11.63 -6.91
CA LEU A 137 -0.92 11.64 -5.65
C LEU A 137 -0.56 12.83 -4.74
N GLY A 138 0.29 13.73 -5.21
CA GLY A 138 0.65 14.95 -4.47
C GLY A 138 1.93 14.85 -3.65
N TRP A 139 2.67 13.75 -3.76
CA TRP A 139 3.95 13.58 -3.07
C TRP A 139 5.07 14.35 -3.76
N ILE A 140 6.03 14.82 -2.97
CA ILE A 140 7.17 15.63 -3.41
C ILE A 140 8.46 14.86 -3.12
N ALA A 141 9.39 14.84 -4.08
CA ALA A 141 10.70 14.23 -3.91
C ALA A 141 11.61 15.11 -3.04
N LEU A 142 12.35 14.50 -2.12
CA LEU A 142 13.39 15.13 -1.31
C LEU A 142 14.77 14.59 -1.70
N GLY A 143 15.65 15.49 -2.10
CA GLY A 143 17.02 15.13 -2.45
C GLY A 143 17.13 14.23 -3.69
N GLU A 144 18.29 13.64 -3.86
CA GLU A 144 18.60 12.72 -4.95
C GLU A 144 18.22 11.28 -4.60
N PRO A 145 17.90 10.43 -5.59
CA PRO A 145 17.73 9.00 -5.36
C PRO A 145 18.99 8.39 -4.76
N ALA A 146 18.82 7.41 -3.88
CA ALA A 146 19.91 6.66 -3.26
C ALA A 146 19.55 5.18 -3.17
N ASP A 147 20.55 4.32 -3.02
CA ASP A 147 20.31 2.90 -2.81
C ASP A 147 19.69 2.66 -1.43
N TYR A 148 18.61 1.90 -1.44
CA TYR A 148 17.95 1.38 -0.26
C TYR A 148 17.60 -0.08 -0.49
N LEU A 149 18.12 -0.98 0.34
CA LEU A 149 17.93 -2.43 0.19
C LEU A 149 18.34 -2.95 -1.20
N GLY A 150 19.44 -2.41 -1.77
CA GLY A 150 19.98 -2.84 -3.05
C GLY A 150 19.26 -2.34 -4.29
N ARG A 151 18.31 -1.42 -4.14
CA ARG A 151 17.58 -0.79 -5.26
C ARG A 151 17.57 0.72 -5.12
N PRO A 152 17.55 1.47 -6.24
CA PRO A 152 17.43 2.93 -6.17
C PRO A 152 16.05 3.32 -5.65
N HIS A 153 16.04 4.14 -4.60
CA HIS A 153 14.84 4.70 -3.97
C HIS A 153 14.95 6.21 -3.89
N GLN A 154 13.82 6.86 -3.96
CA GLN A 154 13.65 8.29 -3.78
C GLN A 154 12.91 8.54 -2.47
N ASP A 155 13.49 9.36 -1.58
CA ASP A 155 12.74 9.86 -0.44
C ASP A 155 11.66 10.80 -0.92
N MET A 156 10.45 10.58 -0.47
CA MET A 156 9.30 11.41 -0.81
C MET A 156 8.50 11.76 0.42
N VAL A 157 7.85 12.92 0.37
CA VAL A 157 7.01 13.42 1.46
C VAL A 157 5.70 13.95 0.91
N ILE A 158 4.69 13.92 1.77
CA ILE A 158 3.41 14.58 1.54
C ILE A 158 3.00 15.33 2.81
N ASP A 159 2.51 16.54 2.62
CA ASP A 159 1.88 17.32 3.67
C ASP A 159 0.51 16.71 3.96
N LEU A 160 0.21 16.44 5.24
CA LEU A 160 -1.06 15.82 5.62
C LEU A 160 -2.19 16.82 5.82
N GLY A 161 -1.87 18.09 5.70
CA GLY A 161 -2.81 19.20 5.82
C GLY A 161 -3.25 19.44 7.26
N VAL A 162 -3.36 20.69 7.59
CA VAL A 162 -4.27 21.22 8.61
C VAL A 162 -4.41 22.62 8.57
#